data_5c59a67706af0c51ccb2f1849084997a
#
_entry.id   5c59a67706af0c51ccb2f1849084997a
#
_cell.length_a   1.000
_cell.length_b   1.000
_cell.length_c   1.000
_cell.angle_alpha   90.00
_cell.angle_beta   90.00
_cell.angle_gamma   90.00
#
_symmetry.space_group_name_H-M   'P 1'
#
loop_
_entity.id
_entity.type
_entity.pdbx_description
1 polymer ?
#
loop_
_entity_poly.entity_id
_entity_poly.type
_entity_poly.pdbx_seq_one_letter_code
_entity_poly.pdbx_strand_id
1 'polypeptide(L)'
;MRLHCIVEDVDTARVAAEGGATVIQLRLKGVPTLAVVEAGRPVAALCRKSNAAFVVNDDVEAALALNADGVHLGRGDEGKELARAAGLMLGISATSIYEAIAAAEQGATYIGAGPIWETPTKPDAGSAIGLDGLAAICEAVKVPVVAIGGVDASNARDCIAAGAKGVAVVRASKDASEVRAAVDAAKTF
;
A
#
# COMPACT_ATOMS: atom_id res chain seq x y z
N MET A 1 -5.77 7.70 -3.73
CA MET A 1 -4.61 7.01 -3.13
C MET A 1 -3.33 7.63 -3.68
N ARG A 2 -2.87 8.76 -3.14
CA ARG A 2 -1.66 9.42 -3.67
C ARG A 2 -0.39 8.91 -3.01
N LEU A 3 -0.38 8.88 -1.67
CA LEU A 3 0.74 8.40 -0.87
C LEU A 3 0.24 7.38 0.15
N HIS A 4 0.80 6.19 0.10
CA HIS A 4 0.52 5.06 0.95
C HIS A 4 1.74 4.80 1.82
N CYS A 5 1.67 5.10 3.11
CA CYS A 5 2.77 4.88 4.05
C CYS A 5 2.56 3.58 4.82
N ILE A 6 3.55 2.69 4.77
CA ILE A 6 3.56 1.43 5.49
C ILE A 6 4.40 1.62 6.75
N VAL A 7 3.78 1.36 7.90
CA VAL A 7 4.34 1.67 9.22
C VAL A 7 4.24 0.48 10.16
N GLU A 8 5.06 0.48 11.21
CA GLU A 8 5.07 -0.57 12.24
C GLU A 8 4.59 -0.06 13.61
N ASP A 9 4.45 1.26 13.75
CA ASP A 9 4.08 1.92 15.01
C ASP A 9 3.31 3.23 14.80
N VAL A 10 2.75 3.76 15.88
CA VAL A 10 1.94 4.98 15.87
C VAL A 10 2.78 6.25 15.67
N ASP A 11 4.05 6.26 16.05
CA ASP A 11 4.89 7.45 15.92
C ASP A 11 5.29 7.67 14.47
N THR A 12 5.68 6.60 13.76
CA THR A 12 5.88 6.64 12.32
C THR A 12 4.58 6.96 11.59
N ALA A 13 3.44 6.43 12.04
CA ALA A 13 2.13 6.75 11.47
C ALA A 13 1.79 8.24 11.61
N ARG A 14 2.16 8.87 12.74
CA ARG A 14 1.94 10.30 12.97
C ARG A 14 2.75 11.14 11.98
N VAL A 15 4.03 10.86 11.83
CA VAL A 15 4.89 11.54 10.85
C VAL A 15 4.34 11.40 9.44
N ALA A 16 3.91 10.18 9.07
CA ALA A 16 3.30 9.91 7.78
C ALA A 16 2.01 10.72 7.56
N ALA A 17 1.13 10.78 8.56
CA ALA A 17 -0.12 11.54 8.49
C ALA A 17 0.13 13.05 8.34
N GLU A 18 1.03 13.61 9.13
CA GLU A 18 1.45 15.02 9.07
C GLU A 18 2.11 15.34 7.72
N GLY A 19 2.85 14.39 7.14
CA GLY A 19 3.46 14.47 5.81
C GLY A 19 2.47 14.29 4.65
N GLY A 20 1.18 14.13 4.92
CA GLY A 20 0.13 14.07 3.90
C GLY A 20 -0.10 12.68 3.28
N ALA A 21 0.20 11.61 4.03
CA ALA A 21 -0.20 10.28 3.64
C ALA A 21 -1.73 10.20 3.47
N THR A 22 -2.18 9.60 2.37
CA THR A 22 -3.61 9.38 2.11
C THR A 22 -4.08 8.01 2.56
N VAL A 23 -3.13 7.09 2.73
CA VAL A 23 -3.35 5.75 3.28
C VAL A 23 -2.21 5.45 4.25
N ILE A 24 -2.53 4.92 5.43
CA ILE A 24 -1.57 4.42 6.40
C ILE A 24 -1.83 2.92 6.59
N GLN A 25 -0.84 2.10 6.30
CA GLN A 25 -0.92 0.66 6.43
C GLN A 25 -0.08 0.19 7.60
N LEU A 26 -0.72 -0.41 8.61
CA LEU A 26 -0.03 -1.08 9.71
C LEU A 26 0.46 -2.45 9.24
N ARG A 27 1.76 -2.69 9.31
CA ARG A 27 2.39 -3.95 8.90
C ARG A 27 3.27 -4.51 10.01
N LEU A 28 2.73 -5.46 10.76
CA LEU A 28 3.44 -6.25 11.76
C LEU A 28 3.54 -7.68 11.26
N LYS A 29 4.75 -8.21 11.13
CA LYS A 29 4.99 -9.56 10.63
C LYS A 29 5.29 -10.52 11.77
N GLY A 30 4.73 -11.74 11.67
CA GLY A 30 5.03 -12.82 12.61
C GLY A 30 4.47 -12.63 14.02
N VAL A 31 3.46 -11.79 14.18
CA VAL A 31 2.78 -11.56 15.46
C VAL A 31 1.32 -12.05 15.39
N PRO A 32 0.73 -12.46 16.53
CA PRO A 32 -0.67 -12.88 16.56
C PRO A 32 -1.62 -11.71 16.30
N THR A 33 -2.83 -11.99 15.76
CA THR A 33 -3.91 -11.04 15.51
C THR A 33 -4.17 -10.07 16.67
N LEU A 34 -4.18 -10.59 17.91
CA LEU A 34 -4.40 -9.73 19.09
C LEU A 34 -3.34 -8.64 19.22
N ALA A 35 -2.07 -8.95 18.95
CA ALA A 35 -0.99 -7.96 18.99
C ALA A 35 -1.14 -6.91 17.86
N VAL A 36 -1.60 -7.32 16.67
CA VAL A 36 -1.93 -6.39 15.57
C VAL A 36 -3.07 -5.45 16.00
N VAL A 37 -4.11 -6.00 16.65
CA VAL A 37 -5.25 -5.20 17.15
C VAL A 37 -4.81 -4.20 18.22
N GLU A 38 -4.00 -4.61 19.17
CA GLU A 38 -3.51 -3.71 20.24
C GLU A 38 -2.67 -2.57 19.67
N ALA A 39 -1.69 -2.86 18.82
CA ALA A 39 -0.85 -1.86 18.16
C ALA A 39 -1.65 -0.99 17.17
N GLY A 40 -2.68 -1.55 16.55
CA GLY A 40 -3.50 -0.86 15.56
C GLY A 40 -4.47 0.17 16.13
N ARG A 41 -4.93 0.02 17.39
CA ARG A 41 -5.89 0.95 18.00
C ARG A 41 -5.45 2.43 17.94
N PRO A 42 -4.24 2.80 18.39
CA PRO A 42 -3.78 4.18 18.31
C PRO A 42 -3.58 4.65 16.85
N VAL A 43 -3.14 3.77 15.94
CA VAL A 43 -2.99 4.09 14.51
C VAL A 43 -4.35 4.37 13.86
N ALA A 44 -5.36 3.53 14.11
CA ALA A 44 -6.72 3.73 13.63
C ALA A 44 -7.32 5.05 14.15
N ALA A 45 -7.08 5.38 15.42
CA ALA A 45 -7.54 6.65 16.00
C ALA A 45 -6.86 7.87 15.35
N LEU A 46 -5.57 7.75 15.03
CA LEU A 46 -4.80 8.76 14.31
C LEU A 46 -5.34 8.96 12.89
N CYS A 47 -5.55 7.87 12.14
CA CYS A 47 -6.05 7.92 10.76
C CYS A 47 -7.41 8.62 10.68
N ARG A 48 -8.33 8.32 11.59
CA ARG A 48 -9.64 9.04 11.66
C ARG A 48 -9.48 10.54 11.86
N LYS A 49 -8.49 10.99 12.66
CA LYS A 49 -8.24 12.43 12.90
C LYS A 49 -7.59 13.13 11.71
N SER A 50 -6.73 12.43 10.97
CA SER A 50 -5.99 12.99 9.83
C SER A 50 -6.71 12.79 8.48
N ASN A 51 -7.88 12.13 8.47
CA ASN A 51 -8.63 11.77 7.26
C ASN A 51 -7.80 10.92 6.28
N ALA A 52 -6.87 10.10 6.80
CA ALA A 52 -6.16 9.08 6.05
C ALA A 52 -6.89 7.74 6.18
N ALA A 53 -6.97 6.97 5.11
CA ALA A 53 -7.51 5.62 5.18
C ALA A 53 -6.58 4.71 6.00
N PHE A 54 -7.15 3.89 6.87
CA PHE A 54 -6.42 2.92 7.66
C PHE A 54 -6.51 1.52 7.05
N VAL A 55 -5.38 0.92 6.76
CA VAL A 55 -5.26 -0.41 6.16
C VAL A 55 -4.44 -1.32 7.08
N VAL A 56 -4.86 -2.57 7.24
CA VAL A 56 -4.09 -3.60 7.95
C VAL A 56 -3.42 -4.52 6.92
N ASN A 57 -2.18 -4.94 7.18
CA ASN A 57 -1.46 -5.85 6.30
C ASN A 57 -1.73 -7.31 6.71
N ASP A 58 -2.09 -8.17 5.76
CA ASP A 58 -2.28 -9.63 5.82
C ASP A 58 -3.41 -10.13 6.75
N ASP A 59 -3.79 -9.41 7.78
CA ASP A 59 -4.70 -9.87 8.83
C ASP A 59 -6.10 -9.27 8.69
N VAL A 60 -7.01 -10.02 8.05
CA VAL A 60 -8.41 -9.59 7.84
C VAL A 60 -9.19 -9.51 9.16
N GLU A 61 -8.94 -10.41 10.11
CA GLU A 61 -9.62 -10.42 11.41
C GLU A 61 -9.23 -9.18 12.23
N ALA A 62 -7.94 -8.83 12.23
CA ALA A 62 -7.48 -7.59 12.86
C ALA A 62 -8.07 -6.36 12.17
N ALA A 63 -8.17 -6.34 10.84
CA ALA A 63 -8.78 -5.23 10.10
C ALA A 63 -10.26 -5.03 10.51
N LEU A 64 -11.02 -6.12 10.64
CA LEU A 64 -12.40 -6.09 11.12
C LEU A 64 -12.51 -5.61 12.56
N ALA A 65 -11.68 -6.16 13.46
CA ALA A 65 -11.69 -5.80 14.88
C ALA A 65 -11.30 -4.32 15.13
N LEU A 66 -10.51 -3.73 14.23
CA LEU A 66 -10.08 -2.33 14.28
C LEU A 66 -11.02 -1.37 13.55
N ASN A 67 -12.07 -1.87 12.87
CA ASN A 67 -12.88 -1.12 11.92
C ASN A 67 -11.98 -0.36 10.93
N ALA A 68 -11.00 -1.07 10.34
CA ALA A 68 -10.13 -0.52 9.32
C ALA A 68 -10.91 -0.24 8.03
N ASP A 69 -10.44 0.71 7.23
CA ASP A 69 -11.02 0.99 5.91
C ASP A 69 -10.67 -0.12 4.91
N GLY A 70 -9.60 -0.90 5.16
CA GLY A 70 -9.19 -1.95 4.26
C GLY A 70 -8.13 -2.90 4.81
N VAL A 71 -7.79 -3.87 3.97
CA VAL A 71 -6.72 -4.84 4.18
C VAL A 71 -5.86 -4.94 2.93
N HIS A 72 -4.56 -5.16 3.09
CA HIS A 72 -3.65 -5.44 1.99
C HIS A 72 -3.12 -6.87 2.12
N LEU A 73 -3.34 -7.68 1.11
CA LEU A 73 -2.97 -9.10 1.08
C LEU A 73 -1.90 -9.38 0.03
N GLY A 74 -1.02 -10.30 0.33
CA GLY A 74 -0.12 -10.89 -0.65
C GLY A 74 -0.87 -11.81 -1.64
N ARG A 75 -0.17 -12.24 -2.68
CA ARG A 75 -0.75 -13.12 -3.73
C ARG A 75 -1.35 -14.41 -3.20
N GLY A 76 -0.63 -15.05 -2.27
CA GLY A 76 -1.00 -16.34 -1.66
C GLY A 76 -1.80 -16.23 -0.37
N ASP A 77 -2.02 -15.01 0.14
CA ASP A 77 -2.70 -14.84 1.41
C ASP A 77 -4.19 -15.16 1.29
N GLU A 78 -4.71 -15.77 2.33
CA GLU A 78 -6.13 -16.11 2.46
C GLU A 78 -6.95 -14.88 2.90
N GLY A 79 -8.28 -15.04 2.95
CA GLY A 79 -9.17 -14.02 3.48
C GLY A 79 -9.72 -13.00 2.47
N LYS A 80 -9.37 -13.09 1.17
CA LYS A 80 -9.86 -12.18 0.14
C LYS A 80 -11.39 -12.14 0.05
N GLU A 81 -12.04 -13.29 0.14
CA GLU A 81 -13.51 -13.40 0.14
C GLU A 81 -14.12 -12.75 1.38
N LEU A 82 -13.53 -12.98 2.56
CA LEU A 82 -13.99 -12.37 3.80
C LEU A 82 -13.85 -10.85 3.75
N ALA A 83 -12.71 -10.34 3.27
CA ALA A 83 -12.48 -8.91 3.11
C ALA A 83 -13.52 -8.26 2.17
N ARG A 84 -13.82 -8.90 1.04
CA ARG A 84 -14.85 -8.45 0.09
C ARG A 84 -16.25 -8.48 0.69
N ALA A 85 -16.62 -9.58 1.35
CA ALA A 85 -17.92 -9.73 1.98
C ALA A 85 -18.14 -8.68 3.09
N ALA A 86 -17.08 -8.29 3.79
CA ALA A 86 -17.10 -7.24 4.80
C ALA A 86 -17.08 -5.80 4.21
N GLY A 87 -16.93 -5.65 2.90
CA GLY A 87 -16.86 -4.34 2.25
C GLY A 87 -15.55 -3.59 2.48
N LEU A 88 -14.48 -4.28 2.90
CA LEU A 88 -13.17 -3.68 3.08
C LEU A 88 -12.55 -3.31 1.72
N MET A 89 -11.83 -2.21 1.70
CA MET A 89 -10.91 -1.90 0.61
C MET A 89 -9.84 -3.00 0.54
N LEU A 90 -9.80 -3.76 -0.55
CA LEU A 90 -8.90 -4.90 -0.73
C LEU A 90 -7.72 -4.52 -1.62
N GLY A 91 -6.53 -4.41 -1.03
CA GLY A 91 -5.28 -4.31 -1.76
C GLY A 91 -4.69 -5.70 -2.02
N ILE A 92 -4.19 -5.94 -3.23
CA ILE A 92 -3.48 -7.20 -3.55
C ILE A 92 -2.15 -6.85 -4.22
N SER A 93 -1.07 -7.55 -3.80
CA SER A 93 0.25 -7.41 -4.41
C SER A 93 0.34 -8.10 -5.77
N ALA A 94 1.04 -7.48 -6.74
CA ALA A 94 1.37 -8.08 -8.02
C ALA A 94 2.78 -7.70 -8.49
N THR A 95 3.48 -8.64 -9.13
CA THR A 95 4.82 -8.46 -9.73
C THR A 95 4.81 -8.66 -11.25
N SER A 96 3.65 -8.97 -11.84
CA SER A 96 3.48 -9.20 -13.27
C SER A 96 2.06 -8.81 -13.74
N ILE A 97 1.90 -8.68 -15.05
CA ILE A 97 0.60 -8.43 -15.68
C ILE A 97 -0.41 -9.55 -15.31
N TYR A 98 0.02 -10.80 -15.34
CA TYR A 98 -0.85 -11.94 -15.01
C TYR A 98 -1.36 -11.87 -13.58
N GLU A 99 -0.50 -11.52 -12.64
CA GLU A 99 -0.86 -11.37 -11.23
C GLU A 99 -1.78 -10.16 -11.01
N ALA A 100 -1.55 -9.07 -11.74
CA ALA A 100 -2.39 -7.89 -11.66
C ALA A 100 -3.81 -8.15 -12.20
N ILE A 101 -3.94 -8.88 -13.32
CA ILE A 101 -5.23 -9.31 -13.87
C ILE A 101 -5.93 -10.24 -12.87
N ALA A 102 -5.24 -11.25 -12.37
CA ALA A 102 -5.79 -12.17 -11.37
C ALA A 102 -6.23 -11.46 -10.09
N ALA A 103 -5.45 -10.47 -9.61
CA ALA A 103 -5.81 -9.65 -8.47
C ALA A 103 -7.11 -8.85 -8.73
N ALA A 104 -7.25 -8.25 -9.91
CA ALA A 104 -8.45 -7.54 -10.32
C ALA A 104 -9.68 -8.46 -10.36
N GLU A 105 -9.54 -9.68 -10.93
CA GLU A 105 -10.59 -10.69 -10.95
C GLU A 105 -10.99 -11.18 -9.54
N GLN A 106 -10.03 -11.25 -8.62
CA GLN A 106 -10.27 -11.54 -7.19
C GLN A 106 -10.93 -10.38 -6.43
N GLY A 107 -11.22 -9.27 -7.10
CA GLY A 107 -11.93 -8.13 -6.52
C GLY A 107 -11.05 -7.12 -5.79
N ALA A 108 -9.76 -7.05 -6.13
CA ALA A 108 -8.91 -5.99 -5.64
C ALA A 108 -9.50 -4.61 -5.94
N THR A 109 -9.52 -3.73 -4.94
CA THR A 109 -9.90 -2.33 -5.11
C THR A 109 -8.70 -1.45 -5.45
N TYR A 110 -7.48 -1.95 -5.19
CA TYR A 110 -6.23 -1.43 -5.69
C TYR A 110 -5.17 -2.54 -5.76
N ILE A 111 -4.17 -2.34 -6.60
CA ILE A 111 -3.06 -3.29 -6.77
C ILE A 111 -1.77 -2.62 -6.29
N GLY A 112 -1.01 -3.30 -5.43
CA GLY A 112 0.35 -2.92 -5.08
C GLY A 112 1.33 -3.56 -6.06
N ALA A 113 1.83 -2.79 -7.03
CA ALA A 113 2.74 -3.28 -8.07
C ALA A 113 4.21 -3.07 -7.70
N GLY A 114 5.01 -4.12 -7.73
CA GLY A 114 6.44 -4.02 -7.41
C GLY A 114 7.10 -5.34 -7.00
N PRO A 115 8.41 -5.31 -6.68
CA PRO A 115 9.18 -4.08 -6.43
C PRO A 115 9.56 -3.35 -7.73
N ILE A 116 9.48 -2.02 -7.71
CA ILE A 116 9.87 -1.22 -8.89
C ILE A 116 11.39 -1.19 -9.01
N TRP A 117 12.09 -0.99 -7.89
CA TRP A 117 13.55 -1.09 -7.77
C TRP A 117 13.90 -2.12 -6.70
N GLU A 118 15.14 -2.61 -6.75
CA GLU A 118 15.68 -3.50 -5.71
C GLU A 118 15.50 -2.89 -4.32
N THR A 119 15.04 -3.71 -3.38
CA THR A 119 14.76 -3.25 -2.01
C THR A 119 15.06 -4.33 -0.98
N PRO A 120 15.78 -4.01 0.11
CA PRO A 120 16.02 -4.96 1.19
C PRO A 120 14.80 -5.15 2.12
N THR A 121 13.77 -4.30 1.99
CA THR A 121 12.61 -4.30 2.91
C THR A 121 11.78 -5.57 2.84
N LYS A 122 11.73 -6.21 1.67
CA LYS A 122 11.04 -7.48 1.44
C LYS A 122 11.93 -8.38 0.57
N PRO A 123 12.82 -9.18 1.20
CA PRO A 123 13.79 -10.02 0.47
C PRO A 123 13.15 -11.04 -0.50
N ASP A 124 11.93 -11.45 -0.22
CA ASP A 124 11.10 -12.38 -1.00
C ASP A 124 10.22 -11.68 -2.07
N ALA A 125 10.42 -10.40 -2.31
CA ALA A 125 9.61 -9.64 -3.28
C ALA A 125 9.85 -10.03 -4.75
N GLY A 126 10.92 -10.78 -5.06
CA GLY A 126 11.33 -11.10 -6.42
C GLY A 126 12.19 -9.99 -7.04
N SER A 127 12.50 -10.14 -8.33
CA SER A 127 13.28 -9.16 -9.09
C SER A 127 12.50 -7.88 -9.34
N ALA A 128 13.22 -6.75 -9.43
CA ALA A 128 12.62 -5.47 -9.78
C ALA A 128 11.95 -5.51 -11.16
N ILE A 129 10.72 -4.99 -11.24
CA ILE A 129 9.95 -4.94 -12.49
C ILE A 129 10.24 -3.69 -13.33
N GLY A 130 10.88 -2.69 -12.74
CA GLY A 130 11.17 -1.42 -13.39
C GLY A 130 9.93 -0.58 -13.72
N LEU A 131 10.16 0.58 -14.32
CA LEU A 131 9.08 1.47 -14.76
C LEU A 131 8.31 0.91 -15.96
N ASP A 132 8.97 0.17 -16.84
CA ASP A 132 8.32 -0.47 -18.00
C ASP A 132 7.34 -1.57 -17.53
N GLY A 133 7.75 -2.39 -16.55
CA GLY A 133 6.86 -3.38 -15.95
C GLY A 133 5.68 -2.74 -15.22
N LEU A 134 5.91 -1.62 -14.53
CA LEU A 134 4.84 -0.84 -13.90
C LEU A 134 3.85 -0.29 -14.94
N ALA A 135 4.33 0.31 -16.03
CA ALA A 135 3.49 0.85 -17.09
C ALA A 135 2.64 -0.25 -17.73
N ALA A 136 3.24 -1.40 -18.04
CA ALA A 136 2.52 -2.54 -18.60
C ALA A 136 1.42 -3.08 -17.66
N ILE A 137 1.67 -3.12 -16.35
CA ILE A 137 0.64 -3.45 -15.35
C ILE A 137 -0.48 -2.40 -15.35
N CYS A 138 -0.14 -1.11 -15.34
CA CYS A 138 -1.11 -0.01 -15.34
C CYS A 138 -2.02 -0.04 -16.57
N GLU A 139 -1.50 -0.41 -17.73
CA GLU A 139 -2.26 -0.55 -18.98
C GLU A 139 -3.18 -1.78 -18.98
N ALA A 140 -2.75 -2.86 -18.33
CA ALA A 140 -3.46 -4.15 -18.35
C ALA A 140 -4.70 -4.17 -17.47
N VAL A 141 -4.81 -3.28 -16.48
CA VAL A 141 -5.91 -3.30 -15.49
C VAL A 141 -6.62 -1.94 -15.37
N LYS A 142 -7.90 -1.99 -15.03
CA LYS A 142 -8.69 -0.77 -14.73
C LYS A 142 -8.63 -0.38 -13.25
N VAL A 143 -8.18 -1.28 -12.40
CA VAL A 143 -8.05 -1.08 -10.97
C VAL A 143 -6.87 -0.13 -10.70
N PRO A 144 -6.97 0.83 -9.77
CA PRO A 144 -5.86 1.70 -9.42
C PRO A 144 -4.60 0.92 -9.03
N VAL A 145 -3.46 1.28 -9.62
CA VAL A 145 -2.15 0.70 -9.32
C VAL A 145 -1.36 1.66 -8.44
N VAL A 146 -0.78 1.12 -7.37
CA VAL A 146 0.10 1.81 -6.43
C VAL A 146 1.50 1.19 -6.55
N ALA A 147 2.48 1.98 -6.95
CA ALA A 147 3.86 1.52 -7.13
C ALA A 147 4.57 1.36 -5.77
N ILE A 148 5.27 0.24 -5.57
CA ILE A 148 5.97 -0.06 -4.32
C ILE A 148 7.34 -0.72 -4.58
N GLY A 149 8.24 -0.58 -3.63
CA GLY A 149 9.57 -1.21 -3.64
C GLY A 149 10.64 -0.29 -4.22
N GLY A 150 11.53 0.18 -3.34
CA GLY A 150 12.59 1.12 -3.69
C GLY A 150 12.12 2.55 -4.00
N VAL A 151 10.86 2.86 -3.70
CA VAL A 151 10.27 4.19 -3.94
C VAL A 151 10.63 5.15 -2.81
N ASP A 152 11.01 6.38 -3.19
CA ASP A 152 11.24 7.53 -2.32
C ASP A 152 10.93 8.86 -3.06
N ALA A 153 11.28 10.01 -2.45
CA ALA A 153 11.00 11.31 -3.03
C ALA A 153 11.73 11.57 -4.36
N SER A 154 12.87 10.93 -4.60
CA SER A 154 13.68 11.14 -5.79
C SER A 154 13.10 10.50 -7.06
N ASN A 155 12.30 9.44 -6.89
CA ASN A 155 11.79 8.62 -8.00
C ASN A 155 10.25 8.43 -8.01
N ALA A 156 9.54 8.91 -6.99
CA ALA A 156 8.08 8.78 -6.90
C ALA A 156 7.35 9.40 -8.11
N ARG A 157 7.88 10.50 -8.65
CA ARG A 157 7.32 11.17 -9.84
C ARG A 157 7.32 10.25 -11.07
N ASP A 158 8.37 9.45 -11.25
CA ASP A 158 8.51 8.56 -12.40
C ASP A 158 7.49 7.43 -12.35
N CYS A 159 7.16 6.94 -11.15
CA CYS A 159 6.07 5.97 -10.97
C CYS A 159 4.72 6.54 -11.42
N ILE A 160 4.43 7.80 -11.11
CA ILE A 160 3.19 8.45 -11.55
C ILE A 160 3.18 8.66 -13.07
N ALA A 161 4.33 9.06 -13.64
CA ALA A 161 4.48 9.20 -15.10
C ALA A 161 4.29 7.86 -15.83
N ALA A 162 4.68 6.74 -15.22
CA ALA A 162 4.45 5.38 -15.72
C ALA A 162 2.99 4.88 -15.55
N GLY A 163 2.07 5.72 -15.05
CA GLY A 163 0.64 5.42 -14.96
C GLY A 163 0.12 5.05 -13.57
N ALA A 164 0.98 4.94 -12.56
CA ALA A 164 0.54 4.64 -11.19
C ALA A 164 -0.37 5.77 -10.65
N LYS A 165 -1.40 5.41 -9.91
CA LYS A 165 -2.31 6.37 -9.24
C LYS A 165 -1.79 6.87 -7.90
N GLY A 166 -0.71 6.27 -7.42
CA GLY A 166 -0.01 6.64 -6.21
C GLY A 166 1.22 5.77 -5.99
N VAL A 167 1.92 6.05 -4.91
CA VAL A 167 3.09 5.28 -4.49
C VAL A 167 2.94 4.78 -3.06
N ALA A 168 3.59 3.66 -2.74
CA ALA A 168 3.70 3.14 -1.39
C ALA A 168 5.16 3.12 -0.94
N VAL A 169 5.39 3.57 0.28
CA VAL A 169 6.72 3.66 0.88
C VAL A 169 6.75 2.99 2.26
N VAL A 170 7.87 2.39 2.60
CA VAL A 170 8.13 1.83 3.94
C VAL A 170 9.17 2.70 4.64
N ARG A 171 10.44 2.61 4.22
CA ARG A 171 11.53 3.38 4.85
C ARG A 171 11.36 4.89 4.70
N ALA A 172 10.85 5.34 3.57
CA ALA A 172 10.57 6.75 3.31
C ALA A 172 9.24 7.25 3.92
N SER A 173 8.55 6.45 4.74
CA SER A 173 7.36 6.91 5.47
C SER A 173 7.65 8.06 6.44
N LYS A 174 8.87 8.14 6.95
CA LYS A 174 9.36 9.27 7.77
C LYS A 174 9.59 10.56 6.97
N ASP A 175 9.76 10.44 5.64
CA ASP A 175 9.98 11.55 4.71
C ASP A 175 8.71 11.79 3.86
N ALA A 176 7.54 11.48 4.42
CA ALA A 176 6.25 11.45 3.72
C ALA A 176 5.91 12.79 3.03
N SER A 177 6.28 13.94 3.63
CA SER A 177 6.05 15.25 3.04
C SER A 177 6.81 15.46 1.72
N GLU A 178 8.05 15.00 1.64
CA GLU A 178 8.87 15.09 0.43
C GLU A 178 8.35 14.15 -0.66
N VAL A 179 8.02 12.92 -0.30
CA VAL A 179 7.41 11.94 -1.23
C VAL A 179 6.08 12.48 -1.73
N ARG A 180 5.24 13.04 -0.84
CA ARG A 180 3.95 13.61 -1.22
C ARG A 180 4.12 14.77 -2.20
N ALA A 181 5.05 15.68 -1.95
CA ALA A 181 5.36 16.78 -2.85
C ALA A 181 5.81 16.29 -4.25
N ALA A 182 6.66 15.26 -4.31
CA ALA A 182 7.10 14.65 -5.56
C ALA A 182 5.94 14.02 -6.35
N VAL A 183 5.03 13.31 -5.66
CA VAL A 183 3.82 12.72 -6.26
C VAL A 183 2.87 13.80 -6.79
N ASP A 184 2.66 14.89 -6.05
CA ASP A 184 1.75 15.97 -6.45
C ASP A 184 2.31 16.83 -7.58
N ALA A 185 3.64 16.96 -7.67
CA ALA A 185 4.32 17.64 -8.78
C ALA A 185 4.29 16.84 -10.11
N ALA A 186 3.97 15.55 -10.06
CA ALA A 186 3.83 14.73 -11.26
C ALA A 186 2.59 15.15 -12.05
N LYS A 187 2.77 15.46 -13.35
CA LYS A 187 1.63 15.69 -14.25
C LYS A 187 0.95 14.34 -14.49
N THR A 188 -0.33 14.28 -14.18
CA THR A 188 -1.19 13.16 -14.60
C THR A 188 -1.55 13.43 -16.06
N PHE A 189 -1.10 12.58 -16.96
CA PHE A 189 -1.48 12.58 -18.37
C PHE A 189 -2.78 11.83 -18.56
#